data_a68d4479cd2aecbed1f232a9fac2a8fb
#
_entry.id   a68d4479cd2aecbed1f232a9fac2a8fb
#
_cell.length_a   1.000
_cell.length_b   1.000
_cell.length_c   1.000
_cell.angle_alpha   90.00
_cell.angle_beta   90.00
_cell.angle_gamma   90.00
#
_symmetry.space_group_name_H-M   'P 1'
#
loop_
_entity.id
_entity.type
_entity.pdbx_description
1 polymer ?
#
loop_
_entity_poly.entity_id
_entity_poly.type
_entity_poly.pdbx_seq_one_letter_code
_entity_poly.pdbx_strand_id
1 'polypeptide(L)'
;MFALGLSTIALTLFSAALPADPGAVELRYRGTFSKASRDAEPTGEPVKRFDLYCLSTPRTDGGRDVAFVLDEQGGGCWPWAARFGSVATDRRLHPAKNRLRLLHEHNGTSYVLMVPFPYFEFADRLSDEARWEAPRAAELPNQNDTAPWKYRVSGRKKVSNRDCFRVDVSNNFGAQESLWIDGSQPLLVKAERRIVIGQGEVHLLKMELDSVVPLTEEALARVRRPFDGLLKLQKQLKRGDDDQSADLSDTQLKIVAEEVKTLEQQAENTPFERLVAAIVRDVNSQSRRTGDVESLARRMIGKPAPPIRLKSLEGEAIPADELAGKIVLLHFWNYKGDPFPPEPYGQVGFLDYLYHRRNKLGLRVYGVAIDSRLADPAQAPAAVRSVRKMQSFMNLTYRVVLDDGTLERLGDPERVGAKLPLWVLIDPKGAVVQYKTGNYPIKADEGLSQLDQAILMLIKQQKATKAD
;
A
#
# COMPACT_ATOMS: atom_id res chain seq x y z
N MET A 1 -33.31 52.85 32.44
CA MET A 1 -33.93 52.35 31.24
C MET A 1 -32.90 52.46 30.11
N PHE A 2 -32.11 51.43 29.94
CA PHE A 2 -31.09 51.34 28.88
C PHE A 2 -31.49 50.18 27.96
N ALA A 3 -31.82 50.50 26.71
CA ALA A 3 -32.12 49.52 25.67
C ALA A 3 -30.83 49.11 24.98
N LEU A 4 -30.41 47.83 25.12
CA LEU A 4 -29.34 47.23 24.35
C LEU A 4 -29.92 46.79 22.97
N GLY A 5 -29.48 47.46 21.91
CA GLY A 5 -29.71 47.05 20.54
C GLY A 5 -28.77 45.88 20.15
N LEU A 6 -29.31 44.69 19.93
CA LEU A 6 -28.63 43.59 19.29
C LEU A 6 -28.59 43.85 17.77
N SER A 7 -27.38 44.20 17.26
CA SER A 7 -27.09 44.20 15.83
C SER A 7 -26.83 42.79 15.36
N THR A 8 -27.77 42.20 14.67
CA THR A 8 -27.62 40.94 13.96
C THR A 8 -26.85 41.17 12.67
N ILE A 9 -25.59 40.84 12.64
CA ILE A 9 -24.78 40.81 11.41
C ILE A 9 -25.22 39.56 10.62
N ALA A 10 -26.05 39.77 9.62
CA ALA A 10 -26.36 38.73 8.63
C ALA A 10 -25.12 38.55 7.73
N LEU A 11 -24.39 37.46 7.92
CA LEU A 11 -23.35 36.99 7.01
C LEU A 11 -24.05 36.50 5.73
N THR A 12 -24.20 37.36 4.75
CA THR A 12 -24.57 36.96 3.39
C THR A 12 -23.36 36.28 2.74
N LEU A 13 -23.36 34.96 2.78
CA LEU A 13 -22.46 34.12 1.96
C LEU A 13 -22.91 34.30 0.50
N PHE A 14 -22.24 35.19 -0.22
CA PHE A 14 -22.33 35.27 -1.67
C PHE A 14 -21.82 33.95 -2.26
N SER A 15 -22.74 33.12 -2.74
CA SER A 15 -22.40 32.02 -3.66
C SER A 15 -21.95 32.68 -4.97
N ALA A 16 -20.67 32.98 -5.09
CA ALA A 16 -20.11 33.40 -6.37
C ALA A 16 -20.26 32.25 -7.36
N ALA A 17 -21.11 32.40 -8.37
CA ALA A 17 -21.14 31.52 -9.51
C ALA A 17 -19.74 31.56 -10.14
N LEU A 18 -19.10 30.40 -10.29
CA LEU A 18 -17.82 30.30 -10.96
C LEU A 18 -17.97 30.75 -12.43
N PRO A 19 -17.03 31.51 -12.99
CA PRO A 19 -17.09 31.92 -14.41
C PRO A 19 -17.12 30.67 -15.32
N ALA A 20 -17.63 30.81 -16.55
CA ALA A 20 -17.81 29.71 -17.52
C ALA A 20 -16.51 28.95 -17.88
N ASP A 21 -15.34 29.54 -17.64
CA ASP A 21 -14.03 28.89 -17.62
C ASP A 21 -13.33 29.23 -16.32
N PRO A 22 -13.59 28.48 -15.25
CA PRO A 22 -12.95 28.79 -13.97
C PRO A 22 -11.46 28.52 -14.12
N GLY A 23 -10.64 29.53 -13.82
CA GLY A 23 -9.21 29.40 -13.68
C GLY A 23 -8.80 28.19 -12.81
N ALA A 24 -7.71 28.25 -12.13
CA ALA A 24 -7.34 27.20 -11.17
C ALA A 24 -8.31 27.20 -9.99
N VAL A 25 -8.77 26.02 -9.59
CA VAL A 25 -9.68 25.83 -8.46
C VAL A 25 -9.18 24.71 -7.53
N GLU A 26 -9.40 24.94 -6.26
CA GLU A 26 -9.22 23.94 -5.20
C GLU A 26 -10.56 23.30 -4.87
N LEU A 27 -10.61 21.97 -4.86
CA LEU A 27 -11.80 21.20 -4.51
C LEU A 27 -11.44 20.34 -3.29
N ARG A 28 -12.33 20.31 -2.32
CA ARG A 28 -12.21 19.43 -1.15
C ARG A 28 -13.45 18.56 -1.03
N TYR A 29 -13.22 17.28 -0.89
CA TYR A 29 -14.27 16.27 -0.68
C TYR A 29 -14.01 15.53 0.62
N ARG A 30 -15.09 15.12 1.28
CA ARG A 30 -15.07 14.14 2.36
C ARG A 30 -15.83 12.91 1.94
N GLY A 31 -15.36 11.78 2.40
CA GLY A 31 -16.04 10.54 2.09
C GLY A 31 -15.91 9.50 3.17
N THR A 32 -16.79 8.50 3.05
CA THR A 32 -16.86 7.35 3.95
C THR A 32 -17.09 6.08 3.15
N PHE A 33 -16.56 4.98 3.65
CA PHE A 33 -16.89 3.64 3.21
C PHE A 33 -17.42 2.85 4.40
N SER A 34 -18.66 2.37 4.30
CA SER A 34 -19.41 1.75 5.40
C SER A 34 -20.00 0.42 4.98
N LYS A 35 -20.14 -0.52 5.90
CA LYS A 35 -21.06 -1.66 5.68
C LYS A 35 -22.47 -1.12 5.47
N ALA A 36 -23.22 -1.79 4.61
CA ALA A 36 -24.58 -1.37 4.28
C ALA A 36 -25.55 -2.56 4.25
N SER A 37 -26.82 -2.26 4.46
CA SER A 37 -27.93 -3.20 4.23
C SER A 37 -28.08 -3.51 2.73
N ARG A 38 -28.94 -4.45 2.38
CA ARG A 38 -29.29 -4.73 0.98
C ARG A 38 -29.90 -3.51 0.27
N ASP A 39 -30.56 -2.63 1.01
CA ASP A 39 -31.16 -1.39 0.50
C ASP A 39 -30.16 -0.22 0.46
N ALA A 40 -28.86 -0.51 0.60
CA ALA A 40 -27.76 0.46 0.59
C ALA A 40 -27.81 1.50 1.73
N GLU A 41 -28.44 1.17 2.85
CA GLU A 41 -28.38 2.01 4.05
C GLU A 41 -27.17 1.62 4.92
N PRO A 42 -26.37 2.60 5.39
CA PRO A 42 -25.22 2.33 6.25
C PRO A 42 -25.63 1.61 7.54
N THR A 43 -24.89 0.58 7.90
CA THR A 43 -25.09 -0.17 9.15
C THR A 43 -23.88 0.02 10.06
N GLY A 44 -23.99 0.97 10.99
CA GLY A 44 -22.92 1.26 11.96
C GLY A 44 -21.90 2.31 11.49
N GLU A 45 -20.78 2.38 12.22
CA GLU A 45 -19.70 3.32 11.94
C GLU A 45 -18.98 3.00 10.62
N PRO A 46 -18.46 4.03 9.92
CA PRO A 46 -17.68 3.83 8.71
C PRO A 46 -16.43 2.99 8.98
N VAL A 47 -16.18 1.99 8.12
CA VAL A 47 -14.96 1.19 8.15
C VAL A 47 -13.76 1.95 7.58
N LYS A 48 -14.02 2.96 6.72
CA LYS A 48 -13.03 3.94 6.26
C LYS A 48 -13.62 5.35 6.23
N ARG A 49 -12.74 6.32 6.44
CA ARG A 49 -12.97 7.74 6.17
C ARG A 49 -11.87 8.25 5.24
N PHE A 50 -12.17 9.21 4.40
CA PHE A 50 -11.16 9.83 3.56
C PHE A 50 -11.48 11.29 3.28
N ASP A 51 -10.41 12.07 3.15
CA ASP A 51 -10.43 13.45 2.65
C ASP A 51 -9.72 13.46 1.29
N LEU A 52 -10.38 13.98 0.26
CA LEU A 52 -9.80 14.16 -1.07
C LEU A 52 -9.62 15.66 -1.33
N TYR A 53 -8.39 16.05 -1.52
CA TYR A 53 -8.01 17.35 -2.01
C TYR A 53 -7.70 17.26 -3.50
N CYS A 54 -8.24 18.19 -4.31
CA CYS A 54 -7.93 18.32 -5.72
C CYS A 54 -7.55 19.75 -6.07
N LEU A 55 -6.44 19.92 -6.79
CA LEU A 55 -6.07 21.15 -7.46
C LEU A 55 -6.36 20.95 -8.96
N SER A 56 -7.35 21.66 -9.48
CA SER A 56 -7.75 21.57 -10.88
C SER A 56 -7.32 22.82 -11.64
N THR A 57 -6.51 22.64 -12.68
CA THR A 57 -6.00 23.72 -13.53
C THR A 57 -6.43 23.51 -14.98
N PRO A 58 -6.86 24.59 -15.70
CA PRO A 58 -7.23 24.48 -17.09
C PRO A 58 -6.01 24.16 -17.98
N ARG A 59 -6.25 23.42 -19.04
CA ARG A 59 -5.28 23.09 -20.08
C ARG A 59 -5.57 23.87 -21.36
N THR A 60 -4.56 24.07 -22.18
CA THR A 60 -4.69 24.76 -23.48
C THR A 60 -5.57 24.02 -24.50
N ASP A 61 -5.73 22.70 -24.34
CA ASP A 61 -6.58 21.85 -25.20
C ASP A 61 -8.06 21.86 -24.76
N GLY A 62 -8.41 22.60 -23.71
CA GLY A 62 -9.75 22.71 -23.15
C GLY A 62 -10.10 21.63 -22.12
N GLY A 63 -9.15 20.74 -21.81
CA GLY A 63 -9.23 19.80 -20.68
C GLY A 63 -8.74 20.44 -19.38
N ARG A 64 -8.55 19.63 -18.36
CA ARG A 64 -8.02 20.05 -17.05
C ARG A 64 -6.95 19.07 -16.55
N ASP A 65 -5.95 19.59 -15.87
CA ASP A 65 -5.06 18.79 -15.04
C ASP A 65 -5.58 18.82 -13.60
N VAL A 66 -5.86 17.66 -13.06
CA VAL A 66 -6.36 17.47 -11.68
C VAL A 66 -5.28 16.79 -10.85
N ALA A 67 -4.55 17.59 -10.09
CA ALA A 67 -3.65 17.10 -9.06
C ALA A 67 -4.45 16.73 -7.82
N PHE A 68 -4.11 15.62 -7.14
CA PHE A 68 -4.86 15.17 -5.99
C PHE A 68 -3.98 14.65 -4.86
N VAL A 69 -4.50 14.75 -3.64
CA VAL A 69 -4.07 14.02 -2.46
C VAL A 69 -5.29 13.36 -1.85
N LEU A 70 -5.18 12.08 -1.57
CA LEU A 70 -6.21 11.28 -0.90
C LEU A 70 -5.68 10.86 0.48
N ASP A 71 -6.21 11.45 1.54
CA ASP A 71 -5.91 11.07 2.92
C ASP A 71 -6.96 10.09 3.42
N GLU A 72 -6.57 8.83 3.63
CA GLU A 72 -7.46 7.76 4.02
C GLU A 72 -7.13 7.23 5.42
N GLN A 73 -8.18 6.87 6.18
CA GLN A 73 -8.11 6.31 7.51
C GLN A 73 -8.99 5.07 7.60
N GLY A 74 -8.58 4.07 8.38
CA GLY A 74 -9.30 2.80 8.56
C GLY A 74 -8.46 1.58 8.22
N GLY A 75 -9.10 0.42 8.10
CA GLY A 75 -8.41 -0.85 7.80
C GLY A 75 -7.83 -0.90 6.39
N GLY A 76 -6.53 -1.18 6.28
CA GLY A 76 -5.76 -1.18 5.03
C GLY A 76 -5.74 0.22 4.39
N CYS A 77 -4.57 0.79 4.24
CA CYS A 77 -4.40 2.09 3.58
C CYS A 77 -3.26 2.02 2.59
N TRP A 78 -3.39 2.76 1.49
CA TRP A 78 -2.26 2.91 0.58
C TRP A 78 -1.05 3.50 1.30
N PRO A 79 0.17 3.06 0.98
CA PRO A 79 1.37 3.76 1.41
C PRO A 79 1.34 5.20 0.85
N TRP A 80 1.98 6.13 1.54
CA TRP A 80 1.94 7.55 1.18
C TRP A 80 2.27 7.81 -0.30
N ALA A 81 3.18 7.03 -0.91
CA ALA A 81 3.60 7.19 -2.31
C ALA A 81 2.48 6.94 -3.33
N ALA A 82 1.40 6.25 -2.94
CA ALA A 82 0.23 5.97 -3.77
C ALA A 82 -0.99 6.88 -3.46
N ARG A 83 -0.89 7.78 -2.46
CA ARG A 83 -1.99 8.64 -2.02
C ARG A 83 -2.11 9.94 -2.79
N PHE A 84 -1.22 10.23 -3.71
CA PHE A 84 -1.24 11.46 -4.50
C PHE A 84 -0.88 11.18 -5.95
N GLY A 85 -1.21 12.13 -6.81
CA GLY A 85 -0.94 12.00 -8.23
C GLY A 85 -1.60 13.10 -9.04
N SER A 86 -1.54 12.97 -10.36
CA SER A 86 -2.19 13.86 -11.30
C SER A 86 -2.95 13.06 -12.35
N VAL A 87 -4.11 13.57 -12.74
CA VAL A 87 -4.97 13.01 -13.79
C VAL A 87 -5.27 14.12 -14.79
N ALA A 88 -4.88 13.92 -16.06
CA ALA A 88 -5.29 14.79 -17.13
C ALA A 88 -6.68 14.38 -17.66
N THR A 89 -7.52 15.37 -17.97
CA THR A 89 -8.78 15.13 -18.65
C THR A 89 -8.74 15.70 -20.07
N ASP A 90 -9.62 15.18 -20.92
CA ASP A 90 -9.93 15.78 -22.21
C ASP A 90 -10.92 16.98 -22.07
N ARG A 91 -11.34 17.54 -23.21
CA ARG A 91 -12.34 18.64 -23.25
C ARG A 91 -13.71 18.28 -22.66
N ARG A 92 -14.06 17.00 -22.63
CA ARG A 92 -15.30 16.50 -22.02
C ARG A 92 -15.12 16.16 -20.56
N LEU A 93 -13.96 16.47 -19.99
CA LEU A 93 -13.56 16.17 -18.62
C LEU A 93 -13.46 14.68 -18.31
N HIS A 94 -13.36 13.85 -19.36
CA HIS A 94 -13.10 12.43 -19.20
C HIS A 94 -11.65 12.20 -18.74
N PRO A 95 -11.42 11.53 -17.60
CA PRO A 95 -10.07 11.27 -17.11
C PRO A 95 -9.35 10.24 -17.96
N ALA A 96 -8.12 10.52 -18.39
CA ALA A 96 -7.31 9.59 -19.17
C ALA A 96 -7.12 8.24 -18.44
N LYS A 97 -6.92 8.28 -17.12
CA LYS A 97 -6.91 7.13 -16.21
C LYS A 97 -7.30 7.62 -14.82
N ASN A 98 -8.43 7.17 -14.30
CA ASN A 98 -8.78 7.50 -12.92
C ASN A 98 -7.81 6.78 -11.96
N ARG A 99 -7.11 7.54 -11.13
CA ARG A 99 -6.14 7.07 -10.13
C ARG A 99 -6.62 7.28 -8.69
N LEU A 100 -7.83 7.82 -8.53
CA LEU A 100 -8.43 8.03 -7.21
C LEU A 100 -8.92 6.70 -6.67
N ARG A 101 -8.20 6.13 -5.72
CA ARG A 101 -8.50 4.79 -5.19
C ARG A 101 -8.13 4.66 -3.73
N LEU A 102 -9.01 3.98 -2.99
CA LEU A 102 -8.79 3.56 -1.61
C LEU A 102 -8.31 2.11 -1.58
N LEU A 103 -7.52 1.78 -0.58
CA LEU A 103 -7.18 0.38 -0.27
C LEU A 103 -8.02 -0.05 0.94
N HIS A 104 -8.71 -1.17 0.84
CA HIS A 104 -9.46 -1.74 1.94
C HIS A 104 -9.09 -3.20 2.16
N GLU A 105 -8.75 -3.54 3.39
CA GLU A 105 -8.50 -4.92 3.78
C GLU A 105 -9.75 -5.52 4.43
N HIS A 106 -10.17 -6.66 3.90
CA HIS A 106 -11.30 -7.41 4.43
C HIS A 106 -10.99 -8.90 4.48
N ASN A 107 -11.01 -9.49 5.67
CA ASN A 107 -10.71 -10.92 5.89
C ASN A 107 -9.38 -11.39 5.24
N GLY A 108 -8.33 -10.55 5.34
CA GLY A 108 -7.01 -10.85 4.79
C GLY A 108 -6.88 -10.68 3.28
N THR A 109 -7.90 -10.13 2.61
CA THR A 109 -7.88 -9.80 1.19
C THR A 109 -7.90 -8.29 1.01
N SER A 110 -7.02 -7.77 0.16
CA SER A 110 -6.96 -6.36 -0.21
C SER A 110 -7.88 -6.06 -1.40
N TYR A 111 -8.71 -5.04 -1.25
CA TYR A 111 -9.63 -4.54 -2.29
C TYR A 111 -9.24 -3.12 -2.68
N VAL A 112 -9.15 -2.88 -3.99
CA VAL A 112 -8.95 -1.55 -4.56
C VAL A 112 -10.32 -0.97 -4.89
N LEU A 113 -10.68 0.14 -4.25
CA LEU A 113 -11.98 0.79 -4.41
C LEU A 113 -11.78 2.11 -5.17
N MET A 114 -12.40 2.23 -6.34
CA MET A 114 -12.32 3.46 -7.12
C MET A 114 -13.18 4.55 -6.49
N VAL A 115 -12.58 5.71 -6.25
CA VAL A 115 -13.27 6.92 -5.80
C VAL A 115 -13.82 7.66 -7.03
N PRO A 116 -15.07 8.15 -7.02
CA PRO A 116 -15.62 8.91 -8.12
C PRO A 116 -14.77 10.13 -8.46
N PHE A 117 -14.61 10.39 -9.76
CA PHE A 117 -13.82 11.54 -10.23
C PHE A 117 -14.58 12.85 -9.99
N PRO A 118 -13.90 13.97 -9.65
CA PRO A 118 -14.54 15.25 -9.33
C PRO A 118 -15.38 15.89 -10.44
N TYR A 119 -15.15 15.50 -11.69
CA TYR A 119 -15.87 16.03 -12.84
C TYR A 119 -16.70 14.96 -13.52
N PHE A 120 -17.86 15.35 -14.03
CA PHE A 120 -18.78 14.46 -14.74
C PHE A 120 -18.62 14.59 -16.25
N GLU A 121 -18.23 13.53 -16.89
CA GLU A 121 -17.86 13.46 -18.32
C GLU A 121 -19.03 13.64 -19.29
N PHE A 122 -20.27 13.43 -18.86
CA PHE A 122 -21.47 13.53 -19.71
C PHE A 122 -22.33 14.76 -19.38
N ALA A 123 -21.69 15.87 -19.02
CA ALA A 123 -22.38 17.08 -18.62
C ALA A 123 -23.26 17.68 -19.74
N ASP A 124 -22.87 17.49 -21.00
CA ASP A 124 -23.61 17.87 -22.21
C ASP A 124 -24.94 17.10 -22.37
N ARG A 125 -25.12 16.00 -21.67
CA ARG A 125 -26.32 15.16 -21.69
C ARG A 125 -27.29 15.43 -20.54
N LEU A 126 -26.93 16.34 -19.63
CA LEU A 126 -27.75 16.65 -18.45
C LEU A 126 -28.95 17.50 -18.85
N SER A 127 -30.13 16.88 -18.85
CA SER A 127 -31.43 17.53 -18.96
C SER A 127 -32.45 16.73 -18.16
N ASP A 128 -33.59 17.32 -17.85
CA ASP A 128 -34.61 16.63 -17.07
C ASP A 128 -35.06 15.36 -17.81
N GLU A 129 -35.16 14.25 -17.08
CA GLU A 129 -35.55 12.92 -17.56
C GLU A 129 -34.62 12.27 -18.60
N ALA A 130 -33.48 12.87 -18.88
CA ALA A 130 -32.50 12.33 -19.84
C ALA A 130 -32.07 10.90 -19.50
N ARG A 131 -31.87 10.09 -20.55
CA ARG A 131 -31.36 8.71 -20.43
C ARG A 131 -30.36 8.46 -21.55
N TRP A 132 -29.29 7.75 -21.21
CA TRP A 132 -28.29 7.32 -22.20
C TRP A 132 -27.57 6.07 -21.72
N GLU A 133 -26.89 5.43 -22.66
CA GLU A 133 -25.95 4.35 -22.38
C GLU A 133 -24.55 4.80 -22.79
N ALA A 134 -23.57 4.44 -22.02
CA ALA A 134 -22.18 4.70 -22.33
C ALA A 134 -21.28 3.56 -21.80
N PRO A 135 -20.20 3.22 -22.49
CA PRO A 135 -19.18 2.36 -21.95
C PRO A 135 -18.55 3.05 -20.74
N ARG A 136 -18.29 2.30 -19.71
CA ARG A 136 -17.46 2.78 -18.59
C ARG A 136 -16.07 2.19 -18.76
N ALA A 137 -15.04 3.01 -18.62
CA ALA A 137 -13.67 2.51 -18.59
C ALA A 137 -13.56 1.44 -17.52
N ALA A 138 -12.98 0.27 -17.86
CA ALA A 138 -12.77 -0.80 -16.90
C ALA A 138 -11.99 -0.27 -15.69
N GLU A 139 -12.62 -0.20 -14.55
CA GLU A 139 -12.03 0.34 -13.31
C GLU A 139 -10.98 -0.61 -12.74
N LEU A 140 -11.09 -1.91 -13.09
CA LEU A 140 -10.17 -2.96 -12.67
C LEU A 140 -9.74 -3.80 -13.88
N PRO A 141 -8.47 -4.27 -13.92
CA PRO A 141 -7.90 -5.01 -15.05
C PRO A 141 -8.63 -6.31 -15.41
N ASN A 142 -9.44 -6.85 -14.51
CA ASN A 142 -10.15 -8.13 -14.68
C ASN A 142 -11.68 -7.97 -14.80
N GLN A 143 -12.20 -6.77 -14.94
CA GLN A 143 -13.64 -6.58 -15.21
C GLN A 143 -13.90 -6.72 -16.71
N ASN A 144 -14.33 -7.91 -17.12
CA ASN A 144 -14.80 -8.21 -18.48
C ASN A 144 -16.24 -7.71 -18.74
N ASP A 145 -16.73 -6.74 -17.96
CA ASP A 145 -18.06 -6.19 -18.17
C ASP A 145 -18.02 -5.20 -19.34
N THR A 146 -18.22 -5.73 -20.55
CA THR A 146 -18.30 -4.95 -21.80
C THR A 146 -19.69 -4.33 -22.01
N ALA A 147 -20.64 -4.62 -21.12
CA ALA A 147 -21.98 -4.09 -21.25
C ALA A 147 -22.00 -2.59 -20.94
N PRO A 148 -22.70 -1.77 -21.76
CA PRO A 148 -22.80 -0.34 -21.49
C PRO A 148 -23.57 -0.09 -20.20
N TRP A 149 -23.09 0.89 -19.43
CA TRP A 149 -23.77 1.37 -18.24
C TRP A 149 -24.91 2.29 -18.64
N LYS A 150 -26.01 2.22 -17.89
CA LYS A 150 -27.25 2.99 -18.12
C LYS A 150 -27.31 4.14 -17.14
N TYR A 151 -27.47 5.34 -17.67
CA TYR A 151 -27.57 6.58 -16.93
C TYR A 151 -28.98 7.14 -17.07
N ARG A 152 -29.53 7.63 -15.97
CA ARG A 152 -30.85 8.26 -15.96
C ARG A 152 -30.80 9.48 -15.05
N VAL A 153 -31.21 10.65 -15.57
CA VAL A 153 -31.52 11.81 -14.73
C VAL A 153 -32.86 11.55 -14.06
N SER A 154 -32.87 11.40 -12.74
CA SER A 154 -34.06 11.07 -11.94
C SER A 154 -34.70 12.28 -11.27
N GLY A 155 -34.15 13.48 -11.53
CA GLY A 155 -34.72 14.74 -11.06
C GLY A 155 -33.64 15.73 -10.63
N ARG A 156 -34.07 16.82 -10.00
CA ARG A 156 -33.18 17.83 -9.42
C ARG A 156 -33.33 17.86 -7.91
N LYS A 157 -32.23 18.10 -7.24
CA LYS A 157 -32.18 18.22 -5.78
C LYS A 157 -31.13 19.24 -5.36
N LYS A 158 -31.45 20.03 -4.36
CA LYS A 158 -30.48 20.93 -3.73
C LYS A 158 -29.57 20.12 -2.80
N VAL A 159 -28.27 20.14 -3.05
CA VAL A 159 -27.22 19.50 -2.25
C VAL A 159 -26.15 20.54 -1.96
N SER A 160 -25.77 20.70 -0.69
CA SER A 160 -24.76 21.67 -0.24
C SER A 160 -24.97 23.07 -0.86
N ASN A 161 -26.23 23.55 -0.85
CA ASN A 161 -26.69 24.84 -1.45
C ASN A 161 -26.53 24.96 -2.98
N ARG A 162 -26.29 23.87 -3.71
CA ARG A 162 -26.21 23.82 -5.17
C ARG A 162 -27.39 23.08 -5.77
N ASP A 163 -27.93 23.60 -6.87
CA ASP A 163 -28.98 22.91 -7.62
C ASP A 163 -28.33 21.82 -8.48
N CYS A 164 -28.58 20.58 -8.13
CA CYS A 164 -27.93 19.43 -8.75
C CYS A 164 -28.91 18.56 -9.53
N PHE A 165 -28.47 18.08 -10.70
CA PHE A 165 -29.10 16.93 -11.33
C PHE A 165 -28.73 15.67 -10.54
N ARG A 166 -29.72 14.84 -10.23
CA ARG A 166 -29.48 13.49 -9.74
C ARG A 166 -29.42 12.54 -10.91
N VAL A 167 -28.30 11.84 -11.06
CA VAL A 167 -28.06 10.83 -12.09
C VAL A 167 -27.94 9.47 -11.42
N ASP A 168 -28.87 8.58 -11.68
CA ASP A 168 -28.81 7.19 -11.24
C ASP A 168 -28.12 6.36 -12.32
N VAL A 169 -27.14 5.57 -11.90
CA VAL A 169 -26.30 4.75 -12.77
C VAL A 169 -26.51 3.28 -12.46
N SER A 170 -26.76 2.48 -13.46
CA SER A 170 -27.03 1.06 -13.32
C SER A 170 -26.33 0.23 -14.39
N ASN A 171 -26.15 -1.05 -14.11
CA ASN A 171 -25.67 -2.05 -15.05
C ASN A 171 -26.59 -3.29 -15.01
N ASN A 172 -26.15 -4.39 -15.61
CA ASN A 172 -26.94 -5.63 -15.62
C ASN A 172 -27.18 -6.25 -14.23
N PHE A 173 -26.42 -5.81 -13.20
CA PHE A 173 -26.58 -6.23 -11.81
C PHE A 173 -27.48 -5.25 -10.98
N GLY A 174 -28.11 -4.27 -11.64
CA GLY A 174 -29.00 -3.30 -11.02
C GLY A 174 -28.34 -1.95 -10.72
N ALA A 175 -28.95 -1.19 -9.79
CA ALA A 175 -28.47 0.12 -9.38
C ALA A 175 -27.09 0.02 -8.69
N GLN A 176 -26.14 0.79 -9.19
CA GLN A 176 -24.76 0.79 -8.71
C GLN A 176 -24.36 2.10 -8.05
N GLU A 177 -24.81 3.25 -8.60
CA GLU A 177 -24.34 4.55 -8.17
C GLU A 177 -25.44 5.61 -8.32
N SER A 178 -25.45 6.59 -7.43
CA SER A 178 -26.21 7.84 -7.56
C SER A 178 -25.25 9.00 -7.48
N LEU A 179 -25.31 9.90 -8.45
CA LEU A 179 -24.44 11.07 -8.59
C LEU A 179 -25.29 12.35 -8.52
N TRP A 180 -24.79 13.36 -7.85
CA TRP A 180 -25.39 14.71 -7.84
C TRP A 180 -24.41 15.66 -8.50
N ILE A 181 -24.77 16.16 -9.68
CA ILE A 181 -23.96 17.01 -10.53
C ILE A 181 -24.49 18.43 -10.47
N ASP A 182 -23.62 19.39 -10.23
CA ASP A 182 -23.97 20.82 -10.22
C ASP A 182 -24.61 21.22 -11.57
N GLY A 183 -25.76 21.89 -11.52
CA GLY A 183 -26.51 22.29 -12.72
C GLY A 183 -25.84 23.40 -13.52
N SER A 184 -24.88 24.13 -12.94
CA SER A 184 -24.15 25.23 -13.58
C SER A 184 -22.75 24.81 -14.08
N GLN A 185 -22.23 23.71 -13.58
CA GLN A 185 -20.87 23.22 -13.88
C GLN A 185 -20.85 21.68 -13.87
N PRO A 186 -19.94 21.04 -14.63
CA PRO A 186 -19.83 19.58 -14.64
C PRO A 186 -19.14 19.04 -13.39
N LEU A 187 -19.43 19.58 -12.22
CA LEU A 187 -18.79 19.25 -10.95
C LEU A 187 -19.62 18.24 -10.18
N LEU A 188 -18.98 17.17 -9.72
CA LEU A 188 -19.60 16.21 -8.82
C LEU A 188 -19.73 16.81 -7.43
N VAL A 189 -20.97 16.98 -6.95
CA VAL A 189 -21.26 17.52 -5.62
C VAL A 189 -21.39 16.40 -4.59
N LYS A 190 -21.99 15.27 -5.01
CA LYS A 190 -22.14 14.11 -4.13
C LYS A 190 -22.17 12.84 -4.97
N ALA A 191 -21.60 11.76 -4.44
CA ALA A 191 -21.70 10.42 -4.98
C ALA A 191 -22.05 9.41 -3.88
N GLU A 192 -22.88 8.45 -4.23
CA GLU A 192 -23.18 7.26 -3.43
C GLU A 192 -23.01 6.04 -4.33
N ARG A 193 -22.05 5.16 -4.01
CA ARG A 193 -21.75 3.96 -4.80
C ARG A 193 -21.88 2.72 -3.94
N ARG A 194 -22.65 1.75 -4.44
CA ARG A 194 -22.77 0.43 -3.86
C ARG A 194 -21.59 -0.43 -4.32
N ILE A 195 -20.92 -1.07 -3.37
CA ILE A 195 -19.78 -1.94 -3.62
C ILE A 195 -20.01 -3.27 -2.91
N VAL A 196 -19.77 -4.37 -3.61
CA VAL A 196 -19.89 -5.72 -3.05
C VAL A 196 -18.49 -6.29 -2.89
N ILE A 197 -18.11 -6.71 -1.67
CA ILE A 197 -16.83 -7.32 -1.35
C ILE A 197 -17.02 -8.65 -0.63
N GLY A 198 -15.94 -9.42 -0.51
CA GLY A 198 -15.96 -10.71 0.17
C GLY A 198 -16.99 -11.68 -0.43
N GLN A 199 -17.78 -12.29 0.42
CA GLN A 199 -18.81 -13.25 0.04
C GLN A 199 -20.19 -12.60 -0.25
N GLY A 200 -20.20 -11.41 -0.84
CA GLY A 200 -21.42 -10.70 -1.17
C GLY A 200 -21.83 -9.65 -0.13
N GLU A 201 -20.91 -9.23 0.74
CA GLU A 201 -21.17 -8.17 1.70
C GLU A 201 -21.31 -6.83 0.99
N VAL A 202 -22.46 -6.17 1.22
CA VAL A 202 -22.76 -4.86 0.62
C VAL A 202 -22.11 -3.77 1.45
N HIS A 203 -21.45 -2.86 0.75
CA HIS A 203 -20.88 -1.64 1.31
C HIS A 203 -21.33 -0.44 0.51
N LEU A 204 -21.30 0.74 1.14
CA LEU A 204 -21.63 2.01 0.52
C LEU A 204 -20.44 2.96 0.63
N LEU A 205 -19.93 3.40 -0.52
CA LEU A 205 -18.97 4.50 -0.65
C LEU A 205 -19.77 5.79 -0.83
N LYS A 206 -19.60 6.74 0.08
CA LYS A 206 -20.14 8.11 -0.03
C LYS A 206 -19.03 9.10 -0.19
N MET A 207 -19.21 10.09 -1.06
CA MET A 207 -18.32 11.22 -1.22
C MET A 207 -19.15 12.49 -1.40
N GLU A 208 -18.79 13.58 -0.72
CA GLU A 208 -19.50 14.85 -0.78
C GLU A 208 -18.51 16.01 -0.85
N LEU A 209 -18.81 16.99 -1.70
CA LEU A 209 -18.04 18.20 -1.88
C LEU A 209 -18.19 19.10 -0.64
N ASP A 210 -17.08 19.37 0.02
CA ASP A 210 -17.00 20.24 1.19
C ASP A 210 -16.81 21.70 0.78
N SER A 211 -15.87 21.97 -0.16
CA SER A 211 -15.58 23.33 -0.63
C SER A 211 -15.05 23.40 -2.04
N VAL A 212 -15.27 24.55 -2.68
CA VAL A 212 -14.69 24.96 -3.96
C VAL A 212 -14.11 26.35 -3.78
N VAL A 213 -12.81 26.51 -4.00
CA VAL A 213 -12.11 27.78 -3.82
C VAL A 213 -11.36 28.15 -5.11
N PRO A 214 -11.74 29.23 -5.80
CA PRO A 214 -10.94 29.79 -6.89
C PRO A 214 -9.59 30.25 -6.37
N LEU A 215 -8.52 29.99 -7.11
CA LEU A 215 -7.16 30.37 -6.70
C LEU A 215 -6.66 31.55 -7.53
N THR A 216 -6.05 32.51 -6.84
CA THR A 216 -5.21 33.53 -7.47
C THR A 216 -3.90 32.89 -7.99
N GLU A 217 -3.20 33.53 -8.92
CA GLU A 217 -1.91 33.05 -9.42
C GLU A 217 -0.89 32.81 -8.29
N GLU A 218 -0.86 33.70 -7.30
CA GLU A 218 0.03 33.57 -6.14
C GLU A 218 -0.33 32.36 -5.28
N ALA A 219 -1.61 32.15 -4.98
CA ALA A 219 -2.09 30.99 -4.23
C ALA A 219 -1.83 29.70 -4.99
N LEU A 220 -2.04 29.70 -6.31
CA LEU A 220 -1.73 28.55 -7.17
C LEU A 220 -0.23 28.23 -7.15
N ALA A 221 0.65 29.21 -7.31
CA ALA A 221 2.09 28.99 -7.29
C ALA A 221 2.57 28.40 -5.95
N ARG A 222 2.01 28.88 -4.83
CA ARG A 222 2.30 28.37 -3.50
C ARG A 222 1.92 26.90 -3.34
N VAL A 223 0.75 26.50 -3.83
CA VAL A 223 0.25 25.11 -3.71
C VAL A 223 0.94 24.19 -4.72
N ARG A 224 1.23 24.69 -5.93
CA ARG A 224 1.83 23.89 -7.00
C ARG A 224 3.27 23.47 -6.70
N ARG A 225 4.05 24.34 -6.07
CA ARG A 225 5.46 24.08 -5.78
C ARG A 225 5.72 22.79 -4.99
N PRO A 226 5.11 22.55 -3.81
CA PRO A 226 5.29 21.28 -3.10
C PRO A 226 4.73 20.09 -3.87
N PHE A 227 3.66 20.28 -4.62
CA PHE A 227 3.09 19.19 -5.44
C PHE A 227 4.04 18.75 -6.57
N ASP A 228 4.67 19.68 -7.28
CA ASP A 228 5.66 19.38 -8.31
C ASP A 228 6.87 18.61 -7.69
N GLY A 229 7.28 18.99 -6.48
CA GLY A 229 8.30 18.27 -5.72
C GLY A 229 7.88 16.83 -5.38
N LEU A 230 6.66 16.65 -4.93
CA LEU A 230 6.09 15.30 -4.67
C LEU A 230 6.02 14.45 -5.94
N LEU A 231 5.58 15.00 -7.07
CA LEU A 231 5.56 14.29 -8.35
C LEU A 231 6.96 13.92 -8.84
N LYS A 232 7.94 14.81 -8.65
CA LYS A 232 9.36 14.52 -8.94
C LYS A 232 9.83 13.34 -8.11
N LEU A 233 9.56 13.37 -6.80
CA LEU A 233 9.91 12.29 -5.89
C LEU A 233 9.27 10.96 -6.31
N GLN A 234 7.96 10.95 -6.63
CA GLN A 234 7.26 9.75 -7.08
C GLN A 234 7.91 9.13 -8.34
N LYS A 235 8.32 9.97 -9.31
CA LYS A 235 9.03 9.51 -10.51
C LYS A 235 10.39 8.90 -10.19
N GLN A 236 11.12 9.47 -9.22
CA GLN A 236 12.43 8.95 -8.80
C GLN A 236 12.32 7.60 -8.09
N LEU A 237 11.25 7.38 -7.33
CA LEU A 237 11.01 6.12 -6.62
C LEU A 237 10.71 4.95 -7.56
N LYS A 238 10.23 5.20 -8.78
CA LYS A 238 9.92 4.17 -9.80
C LYS A 238 9.06 3.02 -9.26
N ARG A 239 8.14 3.33 -8.37
CA ARG A 239 7.20 2.34 -7.82
C ARG A 239 6.08 2.04 -8.81
N GLY A 240 5.62 0.80 -8.84
CA GLY A 240 4.43 0.41 -9.60
C GLY A 240 3.17 1.06 -9.03
N ASP A 241 2.18 1.28 -9.87
CA ASP A 241 0.88 1.86 -9.46
C ASP A 241 0.19 1.02 -8.37
N ASP A 242 0.40 -0.30 -8.36
CA ASP A 242 -0.24 -1.24 -7.44
C ASP A 242 0.67 -1.71 -6.30
N ASP A 243 1.82 -1.04 -6.11
CA ASP A 243 2.74 -1.37 -5.03
C ASP A 243 2.14 -0.97 -3.67
N GLN A 244 1.73 -1.98 -2.90
CA GLN A 244 1.14 -1.83 -1.56
C GLN A 244 2.20 -1.85 -0.44
N SER A 245 3.48 -2.03 -0.75
CA SER A 245 4.54 -2.03 0.25
C SER A 245 4.69 -0.65 0.88
N ALA A 246 4.68 -0.58 2.21
CA ALA A 246 5.02 0.64 2.93
C ALA A 246 6.54 0.88 2.97
N ASP A 247 7.34 -0.19 2.90
CA ASP A 247 8.79 -0.10 3.04
C ASP A 247 9.46 0.34 1.72
N LEU A 248 10.43 1.23 1.84
CA LEU A 248 11.29 1.69 0.77
C LEU A 248 12.55 0.81 0.70
N SER A 249 13.09 0.58 -0.50
CA SER A 249 14.43 0.03 -0.63
C SER A 249 15.48 1.02 -0.10
N ASP A 250 16.68 0.53 0.22
CA ASP A 250 17.76 1.39 0.72
C ASP A 250 18.07 2.58 -0.22
N THR A 251 17.99 2.35 -1.53
CA THR A 251 18.17 3.40 -2.54
C THR A 251 17.03 4.41 -2.51
N GLN A 252 15.78 3.93 -2.42
CA GLN A 252 14.60 4.79 -2.34
C GLN A 252 14.60 5.60 -1.04
N LEU A 253 14.98 4.97 0.08
CA LEU A 253 15.07 5.64 1.39
C LEU A 253 16.06 6.81 1.37
N LYS A 254 17.21 6.64 0.73
CA LYS A 254 18.20 7.72 0.54
C LYS A 254 17.64 8.88 -0.29
N ILE A 255 17.00 8.56 -1.42
CA ILE A 255 16.36 9.58 -2.29
C ILE A 255 15.34 10.40 -1.49
N VAL A 256 14.45 9.72 -0.74
CA VAL A 256 13.42 10.42 0.05
C VAL A 256 14.06 11.26 1.16
N ALA A 257 15.06 10.72 1.88
CA ALA A 257 15.73 11.43 2.96
C ALA A 257 16.43 12.72 2.50
N GLU A 258 16.92 12.75 1.27
CA GLU A 258 17.54 13.94 0.66
C GLU A 258 16.50 15.00 0.28
N GLU A 259 15.37 14.60 -0.31
CA GLU A 259 14.35 15.52 -0.83
C GLU A 259 13.37 16.02 0.26
N VAL A 260 13.14 15.23 1.32
CA VAL A 260 12.05 15.44 2.28
C VAL A 260 12.15 16.76 3.04
N LYS A 261 13.36 17.22 3.40
CA LYS A 261 13.55 18.48 4.12
C LYS A 261 13.09 19.70 3.31
N THR A 262 13.38 19.69 2.01
CA THR A 262 12.94 20.74 1.09
C THR A 262 11.42 20.69 0.92
N LEU A 263 10.84 19.48 0.80
CA LEU A 263 9.40 19.28 0.71
C LEU A 263 8.68 19.75 1.98
N GLU A 264 9.22 19.49 3.16
CA GLU A 264 8.65 19.91 4.44
C GLU A 264 8.51 21.46 4.50
N GLN A 265 9.57 22.18 4.14
CA GLN A 265 9.53 23.65 4.08
C GLN A 265 8.54 24.20 3.04
N GLN A 266 8.44 23.52 1.87
CA GLN A 266 7.54 23.95 0.79
C GLN A 266 6.08 23.64 1.08
N ALA A 267 5.81 22.58 1.85
CA ALA A 267 4.46 22.11 2.16
C ALA A 267 3.83 22.85 3.34
N GLU A 268 4.59 23.61 4.10
CA GLU A 268 4.10 24.35 5.27
C GLU A 268 2.92 25.26 4.89
N ASN A 269 1.84 25.21 5.66
CA ASN A 269 0.59 25.94 5.41
C ASN A 269 -0.05 25.65 4.03
N THR A 270 0.17 24.46 3.47
CA THR A 270 -0.47 23.98 2.25
C THR A 270 -1.30 22.73 2.52
N PRO A 271 -2.20 22.34 1.61
CA PRO A 271 -2.95 21.06 1.74
C PRO A 271 -2.07 19.80 1.76
N PHE A 272 -0.79 19.90 1.42
CA PHE A 272 0.16 18.78 1.38
C PHE A 272 0.92 18.56 2.69
N GLU A 273 0.82 19.47 3.65
CA GLU A 273 1.57 19.44 4.90
C GLU A 273 1.41 18.12 5.65
N ARG A 274 0.18 17.61 5.77
CA ARG A 274 -0.10 16.31 6.44
C ARG A 274 0.55 15.14 5.73
N LEU A 275 0.50 15.13 4.40
CA LEU A 275 1.13 14.08 3.59
C LEU A 275 2.65 14.11 3.76
N VAL A 276 3.27 15.28 3.66
CA VAL A 276 4.72 15.44 3.83
C VAL A 276 5.15 15.07 5.24
N ALA A 277 4.39 15.47 6.26
CA ALA A 277 4.65 15.05 7.64
C ALA A 277 4.56 13.51 7.82
N ALA A 278 3.65 12.84 7.10
CA ALA A 278 3.60 11.37 7.08
C ALA A 278 4.85 10.78 6.42
N ILE A 279 5.31 11.34 5.30
CA ILE A 279 6.56 10.92 4.64
C ILE A 279 7.74 11.04 5.59
N VAL A 280 7.89 12.18 6.26
CA VAL A 280 8.97 12.43 7.25
C VAL A 280 8.95 11.37 8.35
N ARG A 281 7.78 11.11 8.94
CA ARG A 281 7.65 10.09 10.00
C ARG A 281 8.04 8.70 9.53
N ASP A 282 7.55 8.30 8.34
CA ASP A 282 7.81 6.98 7.78
C ASP A 282 9.29 6.78 7.46
N VAL A 283 9.92 7.78 6.82
CA VAL A 283 11.36 7.75 6.49
C VAL A 283 12.21 7.69 7.76
N ASN A 284 11.91 8.52 8.75
CA ASN A 284 12.65 8.52 10.03
C ASN A 284 12.47 7.17 10.77
N SER A 285 11.25 6.63 10.77
CA SER A 285 10.96 5.33 11.37
C SER A 285 11.71 4.20 10.68
N GLN A 286 11.69 4.16 9.34
CA GLN A 286 12.39 3.14 8.57
C GLN A 286 13.90 3.29 8.69
N SER A 287 14.45 4.51 8.62
CA SER A 287 15.89 4.77 8.81
C SER A 287 16.38 4.29 10.18
N ARG A 288 15.58 4.54 11.23
CA ARG A 288 15.90 4.04 12.58
C ARG A 288 15.90 2.50 12.61
N ARG A 289 14.86 1.84 12.08
CA ARG A 289 14.79 0.37 12.00
C ARG A 289 16.00 -0.20 11.27
N THR A 290 16.37 0.39 10.12
CA THR A 290 17.56 -0.03 9.35
C THR A 290 18.84 0.10 10.19
N GLY A 291 19.04 1.22 10.87
CA GLY A 291 20.19 1.43 11.76
C GLY A 291 20.24 0.45 12.95
N ASP A 292 19.09 0.13 13.53
CA ASP A 292 18.98 -0.85 14.60
C ASP A 292 19.32 -2.26 14.11
N VAL A 293 18.85 -2.65 12.93
CA VAL A 293 19.18 -3.93 12.29
C VAL A 293 20.68 -4.01 11.93
N GLU A 294 21.26 -2.95 11.38
CA GLU A 294 22.71 -2.89 11.12
C GLU A 294 23.52 -2.99 12.43
N SER A 295 23.01 -2.42 13.50
CA SER A 295 23.64 -2.55 14.84
C SER A 295 23.58 -3.99 15.36
N LEU A 296 22.44 -4.69 15.16
CA LEU A 296 22.33 -6.13 15.45
C LEU A 296 23.31 -6.94 14.61
N ALA A 297 23.36 -6.71 13.29
CA ALA A 297 24.29 -7.40 12.39
C ALA A 297 25.75 -7.19 12.82
N ARG A 298 26.16 -5.95 13.10
CA ARG A 298 27.53 -5.63 13.59
C ARG A 298 27.88 -6.32 14.91
N ARG A 299 26.91 -6.55 15.79
CA ARG A 299 27.12 -7.27 17.05
C ARG A 299 27.30 -8.76 16.85
N MET A 300 26.75 -9.34 15.80
CA MET A 300 26.76 -10.77 15.50
C MET A 300 27.89 -11.17 14.56
N ILE A 301 28.10 -10.43 13.49
CA ILE A 301 29.08 -10.77 12.45
C ILE A 301 30.51 -10.82 13.02
N GLY A 302 31.25 -11.86 12.68
CA GLY A 302 32.63 -12.12 13.15
C GLY A 302 32.72 -12.73 14.54
N LYS A 303 31.59 -12.94 15.24
CA LYS A 303 31.56 -13.55 16.58
C LYS A 303 31.02 -14.98 16.53
N PRO A 304 31.35 -15.81 17.54
CA PRO A 304 30.72 -17.12 17.68
C PRO A 304 29.20 -16.99 17.71
N ALA A 305 28.52 -17.82 16.93
CA ALA A 305 27.07 -17.91 16.97
C ALA A 305 26.61 -18.30 18.38
N PRO A 306 25.52 -17.73 18.89
CA PRO A 306 24.93 -18.20 20.13
C PRO A 306 24.49 -19.67 19.98
N PRO A 307 24.25 -20.38 21.10
CA PRO A 307 23.76 -21.76 21.05
C PRO A 307 22.53 -21.88 20.20
N ILE A 308 22.64 -22.67 19.11
CA ILE A 308 21.53 -22.91 18.18
C ILE A 308 20.67 -24.04 18.75
N ARG A 309 19.41 -23.77 19.01
CA ARG A 309 18.41 -24.72 19.47
C ARG A 309 17.26 -24.72 18.50
N LEU A 310 17.08 -25.83 17.82
CA LEU A 310 16.03 -26.05 16.83
C LEU A 310 15.37 -27.40 17.11
N LYS A 311 14.10 -27.52 16.76
CA LYS A 311 13.35 -28.77 16.86
C LYS A 311 12.85 -29.18 15.47
N SER A 312 12.86 -30.49 15.21
CA SER A 312 12.20 -31.05 14.04
C SER A 312 10.70 -30.78 14.11
N LEU A 313 9.98 -31.01 13.02
CA LEU A 313 8.51 -30.90 13.01
C LEU A 313 7.86 -32.02 13.85
N GLU A 314 8.62 -33.04 14.25
CA GLU A 314 8.24 -34.11 15.19
C GLU A 314 8.47 -33.73 16.65
N GLY A 315 9.16 -32.58 16.89
CA GLY A 315 9.46 -32.07 18.24
C GLY A 315 10.82 -32.52 18.78
N GLU A 316 11.60 -33.27 18.01
CA GLU A 316 12.94 -33.74 18.40
C GLU A 316 13.97 -32.62 18.27
N ALA A 317 14.87 -32.49 19.25
CA ALA A 317 15.95 -31.54 19.17
C ALA A 317 16.91 -31.86 18.03
N ILE A 318 17.37 -30.84 17.29
CA ILE A 318 18.44 -31.00 16.30
C ILE A 318 19.76 -31.11 17.03
N PRO A 319 20.51 -32.22 16.85
CA PRO A 319 21.78 -32.44 17.55
C PRO A 319 22.82 -31.40 17.17
N ALA A 320 23.62 -30.95 18.13
CA ALA A 320 24.62 -29.92 17.91
C ALA A 320 25.76 -30.37 16.96
N ASP A 321 26.04 -31.67 16.90
CA ASP A 321 27.03 -32.28 16.02
C ASP A 321 26.60 -32.25 14.53
N GLU A 322 25.31 -32.17 14.23
CA GLU A 322 24.83 -31.93 12.86
C GLU A 322 25.28 -30.55 12.31
N LEU A 323 25.50 -29.59 13.22
CA LEU A 323 25.89 -28.22 12.88
C LEU A 323 27.40 -28.02 12.92
N ALA A 324 28.10 -28.76 13.79
CA ALA A 324 29.53 -28.60 14.03
C ALA A 324 30.38 -28.86 12.78
N GLY A 325 31.30 -27.97 12.47
CA GLY A 325 32.19 -28.10 11.31
C GLY A 325 31.54 -27.98 9.94
N LYS A 326 30.29 -27.52 9.88
CA LYS A 326 29.52 -27.31 8.65
C LYS A 326 29.31 -25.83 8.37
N ILE A 327 29.06 -25.50 7.11
CA ILE A 327 28.51 -24.21 6.74
C ILE A 327 27.01 -24.31 7.01
N VAL A 328 26.49 -23.48 7.94
CA VAL A 328 25.08 -23.52 8.35
C VAL A 328 24.39 -22.23 7.89
N LEU A 329 23.28 -22.39 7.21
CA LEU A 329 22.36 -21.31 6.85
C LEU A 329 21.05 -21.48 7.61
N LEU A 330 20.73 -20.51 8.43
CA LEU A 330 19.43 -20.39 9.10
C LEU A 330 18.59 -19.35 8.36
N HIS A 331 17.39 -19.74 7.96
CA HIS A 331 16.40 -18.89 7.32
C HIS A 331 15.15 -18.85 8.19
N PHE A 332 15.03 -17.80 9.05
CA PHE A 332 13.83 -17.58 9.85
C PHE A 332 12.80 -16.85 9.02
N TRP A 333 11.59 -17.38 8.96
CA TRP A 333 10.55 -16.84 8.09
C TRP A 333 9.15 -17.09 8.64
N ASN A 334 8.27 -16.12 8.39
CA ASN A 334 6.86 -16.28 8.67
C ASN A 334 6.21 -16.98 7.47
N TYR A 335 5.98 -18.28 7.57
CA TYR A 335 5.44 -19.07 6.47
C TYR A 335 3.96 -18.78 6.13
N LYS A 336 3.25 -18.01 6.97
CA LYS A 336 1.91 -17.50 6.69
C LYS A 336 1.95 -16.15 5.95
N GLY A 337 3.06 -15.44 6.02
CA GLY A 337 3.27 -14.29 5.17
C GLY A 337 3.26 -14.73 3.71
N ASP A 338 3.46 -13.84 2.79
CA ASP A 338 3.58 -14.21 1.40
C ASP A 338 4.94 -14.90 1.16
N PRO A 339 5.02 -16.25 1.12
CA PRO A 339 6.29 -16.95 0.93
C PRO A 339 6.78 -16.85 -0.52
N PHE A 340 5.98 -16.29 -1.43
CA PHE A 340 6.19 -16.36 -2.86
C PHE A 340 6.65 -15.06 -3.56
N PRO A 341 6.70 -13.88 -2.94
CA PRO A 341 7.27 -12.74 -3.67
C PRO A 341 8.79 -12.86 -3.77
N PRO A 342 9.35 -12.56 -4.95
CA PRO A 342 8.66 -12.43 -6.22
C PRO A 342 8.28 -13.78 -6.80
N GLU A 343 7.16 -13.84 -7.49
CA GLU A 343 6.70 -15.04 -8.19
C GLU A 343 7.77 -15.64 -9.13
N PRO A 344 7.71 -16.97 -9.45
CA PRO A 344 6.67 -17.93 -9.03
C PRO A 344 6.99 -18.72 -7.75
N TYR A 345 8.22 -18.70 -7.23
CA TYR A 345 8.66 -19.59 -6.16
C TYR A 345 9.21 -18.87 -4.92
N GLY A 346 9.30 -17.54 -4.97
CA GLY A 346 9.82 -16.72 -3.89
C GLY A 346 11.21 -17.10 -3.40
N GLN A 347 11.58 -16.59 -2.24
CA GLN A 347 12.89 -16.86 -1.63
C GLN A 347 13.07 -18.35 -1.30
N VAL A 348 11.99 -19.03 -0.92
CA VAL A 348 11.99 -20.41 -0.42
C VAL A 348 12.34 -21.40 -1.54
N GLY A 349 11.75 -21.27 -2.72
CA GLY A 349 12.05 -22.14 -3.86
C GLY A 349 13.48 -21.93 -4.39
N PHE A 350 13.95 -20.69 -4.46
CA PHE A 350 15.34 -20.40 -4.85
C PHE A 350 16.35 -20.87 -3.79
N LEU A 351 15.96 -20.86 -2.51
CA LEU A 351 16.77 -21.45 -1.45
C LEU A 351 16.90 -22.97 -1.59
N ASP A 352 15.82 -23.65 -1.95
CA ASP A 352 15.85 -25.09 -2.20
C ASP A 352 16.75 -25.45 -3.38
N TYR A 353 16.67 -24.69 -4.47
CA TYR A 353 17.59 -24.82 -5.60
C TYR A 353 19.04 -24.62 -5.19
N LEU A 354 19.33 -23.59 -4.39
CA LEU A 354 20.67 -23.33 -3.87
C LEU A 354 21.17 -24.48 -2.98
N TYR A 355 20.31 -25.01 -2.11
CA TYR A 355 20.62 -26.16 -1.28
C TYR A 355 20.99 -27.38 -2.12
N HIS A 356 20.23 -27.72 -3.14
CA HIS A 356 20.52 -28.84 -4.06
C HIS A 356 21.92 -28.71 -4.68
N ARG A 357 22.33 -27.52 -5.05
CA ARG A 357 23.66 -27.28 -5.64
C ARG A 357 24.80 -27.38 -4.64
N ARG A 358 24.56 -27.11 -3.34
CA ARG A 358 25.65 -26.89 -2.36
C ARG A 358 25.66 -27.88 -1.20
N ASN A 359 24.64 -28.69 -0.99
CA ASN A 359 24.54 -29.63 0.14
C ASN A 359 25.70 -30.64 0.19
N LYS A 360 26.09 -31.17 -0.98
CA LYS A 360 27.24 -32.10 -1.10
C LYS A 360 28.58 -31.44 -0.80
N LEU A 361 28.65 -30.11 -0.79
CA LEU A 361 29.84 -29.34 -0.48
C LEU A 361 29.90 -28.91 1.00
N GLY A 362 29.04 -29.47 1.85
CA GLY A 362 29.03 -29.23 3.29
C GLY A 362 28.06 -28.15 3.78
N LEU A 363 27.24 -27.59 2.91
CA LEU A 363 26.17 -26.68 3.31
C LEU A 363 25.04 -27.43 4.02
N ARG A 364 24.58 -26.88 5.15
CA ARG A 364 23.33 -27.26 5.84
C ARG A 364 22.40 -26.07 5.83
N VAL A 365 21.15 -26.28 5.44
CA VAL A 365 20.10 -25.26 5.40
C VAL A 365 18.99 -25.69 6.34
N TYR A 366 18.58 -24.78 7.20
CA TYR A 366 17.42 -24.92 8.08
C TYR A 366 16.44 -23.79 7.81
N GLY A 367 15.26 -24.13 7.30
CA GLY A 367 14.13 -23.19 7.20
C GLY A 367 13.41 -23.17 8.54
N VAL A 368 13.62 -22.14 9.34
CA VAL A 368 13.05 -22.03 10.68
C VAL A 368 11.69 -21.34 10.59
N ALA A 369 10.63 -22.12 10.75
CA ALA A 369 9.27 -21.62 10.66
C ALA A 369 8.89 -20.84 11.93
N ILE A 370 8.50 -19.59 11.75
CA ILE A 370 8.03 -18.70 12.82
C ILE A 370 6.51 -18.53 12.70
N ASP A 371 5.80 -18.81 13.79
CA ASP A 371 4.35 -18.67 13.91
C ASP A 371 3.98 -18.46 15.39
N SER A 372 3.27 -17.41 15.69
CA SER A 372 2.82 -17.09 17.05
C SER A 372 2.00 -18.21 17.72
N ARG A 373 1.29 -19.01 16.91
CA ARG A 373 0.52 -20.16 17.40
C ARG A 373 1.39 -21.28 17.99
N LEU A 374 2.69 -21.35 17.63
CA LEU A 374 3.62 -22.34 18.17
C LEU A 374 3.89 -22.13 19.66
N ALA A 375 3.70 -20.91 20.17
CA ALA A 375 3.82 -20.60 21.58
C ALA A 375 2.61 -21.03 22.41
N ASP A 376 1.45 -21.31 21.77
CA ASP A 376 0.24 -21.77 22.43
C ASP A 376 0.10 -23.28 22.30
N PRO A 377 0.18 -24.07 23.39
CA PRO A 377 0.08 -25.54 23.34
C PRO A 377 -1.20 -26.05 22.67
N ALA A 378 -2.31 -25.30 22.75
CA ALA A 378 -3.58 -25.69 22.13
C ALA A 378 -3.55 -25.52 20.59
N GLN A 379 -2.80 -24.55 20.10
CA GLN A 379 -2.72 -24.21 18.66
C GLN A 379 -1.47 -24.77 17.97
N ALA A 380 -0.41 -25.08 18.71
CA ALA A 380 0.85 -25.57 18.17
C ALA A 380 0.70 -26.80 17.24
N PRO A 381 -0.13 -27.82 17.54
CA PRO A 381 -0.32 -28.94 16.62
C PRO A 381 -0.92 -28.55 15.27
N ALA A 382 -1.81 -27.54 15.24
CA ALA A 382 -2.38 -27.02 14.01
C ALA A 382 -1.35 -26.21 13.22
N ALA A 383 -0.52 -25.43 13.90
CA ALA A 383 0.59 -24.68 13.28
C ALA A 383 1.60 -25.64 12.63
N VAL A 384 2.04 -26.68 13.34
CA VAL A 384 2.97 -27.69 12.80
C VAL A 384 2.40 -28.39 11.58
N ARG A 385 1.10 -28.78 11.61
CA ARG A 385 0.44 -29.36 10.42
C ARG A 385 0.46 -28.39 9.22
N SER A 386 0.26 -27.09 9.46
CA SER A 386 0.31 -26.09 8.40
C SER A 386 1.71 -25.98 7.79
N VAL A 387 2.76 -25.98 8.63
CA VAL A 387 4.17 -25.98 8.17
C VAL A 387 4.49 -27.20 7.32
N ARG A 388 4.09 -28.42 7.77
CA ARG A 388 4.27 -29.65 7.00
C ARG A 388 3.55 -29.62 5.65
N LYS A 389 2.31 -29.13 5.65
CA LYS A 389 1.53 -29.00 4.40
C LYS A 389 2.24 -28.06 3.42
N MET A 390 2.76 -26.94 3.90
CA MET A 390 3.49 -26.01 3.08
C MET A 390 4.82 -26.60 2.56
N GLN A 391 5.61 -27.26 3.43
CA GLN A 391 6.83 -27.95 3.04
C GLN A 391 6.57 -28.97 1.92
N SER A 392 5.50 -29.78 2.07
CA SER A 392 5.10 -30.77 1.06
C SER A 392 4.61 -30.11 -0.22
N PHE A 393 3.81 -29.04 -0.12
CA PHE A 393 3.31 -28.30 -1.28
C PHE A 393 4.44 -27.71 -2.12
N MET A 394 5.45 -27.14 -1.46
CA MET A 394 6.63 -26.54 -2.11
C MET A 394 7.68 -27.59 -2.49
N ASN A 395 7.48 -28.87 -2.12
CA ASN A 395 8.44 -29.95 -2.32
C ASN A 395 9.86 -29.61 -1.83
N LEU A 396 9.96 -28.96 -0.65
CA LEU A 396 11.25 -28.52 -0.11
C LEU A 396 12.09 -29.70 0.34
N THR A 397 13.34 -29.72 -0.08
CA THR A 397 14.30 -30.80 0.22
C THR A 397 15.25 -30.46 1.35
N TYR A 398 15.44 -29.17 1.67
CA TYR A 398 16.14 -28.77 2.88
C TYR A 398 15.24 -28.94 4.11
N ARG A 399 15.85 -28.98 5.27
CA ARG A 399 15.15 -29.29 6.52
C ARG A 399 14.36 -28.07 7.00
N VAL A 400 13.04 -28.23 7.16
CA VAL A 400 12.18 -27.26 7.81
C VAL A 400 12.05 -27.64 9.28
N VAL A 401 12.23 -26.66 10.17
CA VAL A 401 12.33 -26.85 11.63
C VAL A 401 11.57 -25.76 12.37
N LEU A 402 11.41 -25.96 13.69
CA LEU A 402 10.82 -25.01 14.60
C LEU A 402 11.93 -24.32 15.40
N ASP A 403 11.74 -23.05 15.74
CA ASP A 403 12.61 -22.33 16.66
C ASP A 403 12.43 -22.84 18.11
N ASP A 404 13.53 -22.94 18.83
CA ASP A 404 13.57 -23.22 20.28
C ASP A 404 14.38 -22.14 21.01
N GLY A 405 14.06 -20.86 20.68
CA GLY A 405 14.66 -19.66 21.24
C GLY A 405 15.98 -19.25 20.58
N THR A 406 16.32 -19.74 19.39
CA THR A 406 17.50 -19.32 18.64
C THR A 406 17.32 -17.91 18.08
N LEU A 407 16.12 -17.57 17.57
CA LEU A 407 15.82 -16.24 17.07
C LEU A 407 16.05 -15.15 18.12
N GLU A 408 15.58 -15.39 19.35
CA GLU A 408 15.77 -14.47 20.46
C GLU A 408 17.27 -14.26 20.78
N ARG A 409 18.06 -15.35 20.82
CA ARG A 409 19.50 -15.29 21.06
C ARG A 409 20.28 -14.60 19.95
N LEU A 410 19.78 -14.64 18.73
CA LEU A 410 20.27 -13.89 17.58
C LEU A 410 19.83 -12.43 17.57
N GLY A 411 19.06 -11.98 18.59
CA GLY A 411 18.69 -10.59 18.77
C GLY A 411 17.34 -10.23 18.16
N ASP A 412 16.57 -11.19 17.65
CA ASP A 412 15.22 -11.05 17.10
C ASP A 412 14.95 -9.69 16.43
N PRO A 413 15.09 -9.60 15.10
CA PRO A 413 14.96 -8.33 14.39
C PRO A 413 13.55 -7.71 14.50
N GLU A 414 12.51 -8.51 14.81
CA GLU A 414 11.15 -7.99 15.00
C GLU A 414 11.04 -7.09 16.24
N ARG A 415 11.91 -7.29 17.25
CA ARG A 415 11.97 -6.41 18.45
C ARG A 415 12.44 -4.99 18.16
N VAL A 416 13.17 -4.80 17.07
CA VAL A 416 13.57 -3.47 16.57
C VAL A 416 12.70 -3.01 15.41
N GLY A 417 11.56 -3.67 15.19
CA GLY A 417 10.57 -3.31 14.18
C GLY A 417 10.93 -3.71 12.75
N ALA A 418 11.97 -4.54 12.55
CA ALA A 418 12.24 -5.15 11.26
C ALA A 418 11.34 -6.37 11.04
N LYS A 419 11.17 -6.74 9.76
CA LYS A 419 10.35 -7.89 9.38
C LYS A 419 11.23 -9.09 9.05
N LEU A 420 10.69 -10.29 9.28
CA LEU A 420 11.25 -11.49 8.70
C LEU A 420 11.12 -11.46 7.16
N PRO A 421 11.95 -12.20 6.41
CA PRO A 421 12.88 -13.23 6.87
C PRO A 421 14.18 -12.67 7.46
N LEU A 422 14.79 -13.44 8.38
CA LEU A 422 16.15 -13.26 8.84
C LEU A 422 17.01 -14.40 8.29
N TRP A 423 18.15 -14.04 7.69
CA TRP A 423 19.15 -14.95 7.15
C TRP A 423 20.42 -14.87 7.98
N VAL A 424 20.87 -16.00 8.52
CA VAL A 424 22.10 -16.08 9.29
C VAL A 424 22.97 -17.16 8.69
N LEU A 425 24.15 -16.77 8.18
CA LEU A 425 25.14 -17.69 7.64
C LEU A 425 26.27 -17.85 8.65
N ILE A 426 26.60 -19.09 8.98
CA ILE A 426 27.59 -19.47 9.99
C ILE A 426 28.67 -20.31 9.30
N ASP A 427 29.93 -20.01 9.58
CA ASP A 427 31.06 -20.71 9.03
C ASP A 427 31.33 -22.05 9.76
N PRO A 428 32.22 -22.93 9.25
CA PRO A 428 32.56 -24.19 9.91
C PRO A 428 33.23 -24.05 11.29
N LYS A 429 33.72 -22.86 11.65
CA LYS A 429 34.28 -22.56 12.98
C LYS A 429 33.19 -22.11 13.97
N GLY A 430 31.95 -22.00 13.50
CA GLY A 430 30.81 -21.56 14.31
C GLY A 430 30.67 -20.04 14.41
N ALA A 431 31.39 -19.24 13.59
CA ALA A 431 31.24 -17.79 13.58
C ALA A 431 30.15 -17.34 12.62
N VAL A 432 29.38 -16.34 13.01
CA VAL A 432 28.40 -15.68 12.14
C VAL A 432 29.13 -14.85 11.09
N VAL A 433 28.97 -15.17 9.82
CA VAL A 433 29.62 -14.44 8.72
C VAL A 433 28.64 -13.55 7.97
N GLN A 434 27.34 -13.81 8.09
CA GLN A 434 26.31 -12.96 7.51
C GLN A 434 25.07 -12.94 8.42
N TYR A 435 24.50 -11.75 8.56
CA TYR A 435 23.24 -11.49 9.28
C TYR A 435 22.47 -10.49 8.44
N LYS A 436 21.36 -10.91 7.85
CA LYS A 436 20.57 -10.09 6.92
C LYS A 436 19.09 -10.27 7.17
N THR A 437 18.37 -9.15 7.29
CA THR A 437 16.90 -9.12 7.30
C THR A 437 16.35 -8.80 5.91
N GLY A 438 15.10 -9.21 5.68
CA GLY A 438 14.41 -9.00 4.42
C GLY A 438 14.87 -9.92 3.29
N ASN A 439 14.30 -9.73 2.12
CA ASN A 439 14.52 -10.58 0.97
C ASN A 439 15.85 -10.29 0.27
N TYR A 440 16.43 -11.31 -0.33
CA TYR A 440 17.51 -11.14 -1.30
C TYR A 440 16.93 -10.72 -2.66
N PRO A 441 17.67 -9.89 -3.43
CA PRO A 441 17.33 -9.69 -4.84
C PRO A 441 17.40 -11.03 -5.58
N ILE A 442 16.34 -11.40 -6.29
CA ILE A 442 16.30 -12.59 -7.11
C ILE A 442 16.50 -12.16 -8.57
N LYS A 443 17.46 -12.81 -9.24
CA LYS A 443 17.61 -12.73 -10.69
C LYS A 443 17.13 -14.04 -11.30
N ALA A 444 16.36 -13.96 -12.38
CA ALA A 444 15.73 -15.12 -13.01
C ALA A 444 16.72 -16.25 -13.29
N ASP A 445 17.93 -15.92 -13.78
CA ASP A 445 18.94 -16.90 -14.16
C ASP A 445 19.92 -17.26 -13.04
N GLU A 446 20.06 -16.42 -12.00
CA GLU A 446 21.08 -16.55 -10.95
C GLU A 446 20.48 -16.87 -9.56
N GLY A 447 19.16 -16.72 -9.40
CA GLY A 447 18.48 -16.94 -8.12
C GLY A 447 19.01 -16.05 -7.00
N LEU A 448 19.40 -16.65 -5.88
CA LEU A 448 19.99 -15.98 -4.71
C LEU A 448 21.50 -15.77 -4.88
N SER A 449 21.93 -15.11 -5.94
CA SER A 449 23.34 -15.01 -6.33
C SER A 449 24.26 -14.41 -5.26
N GLN A 450 23.80 -13.39 -4.53
CA GLN A 450 24.60 -12.79 -3.44
C GLN A 450 24.84 -13.80 -2.30
N LEU A 451 23.82 -14.56 -1.93
CA LEU A 451 23.95 -15.59 -0.89
C LEU A 451 24.81 -16.75 -1.38
N ASP A 452 24.65 -17.20 -2.63
CA ASP A 452 25.46 -18.27 -3.24
C ASP A 452 26.94 -17.89 -3.26
N GLN A 453 27.28 -16.65 -3.62
CA GLN A 453 28.66 -16.15 -3.61
C GLN A 453 29.29 -16.22 -2.21
N ALA A 454 28.55 -15.79 -1.17
CA ALA A 454 29.03 -15.87 0.21
C ALA A 454 29.30 -17.32 0.63
N ILE A 455 28.39 -18.24 0.31
CA ILE A 455 28.55 -19.68 0.60
C ILE A 455 29.75 -20.25 -0.15
N LEU A 456 29.94 -19.89 -1.42
CA LEU A 456 31.09 -20.37 -2.23
C LEU A 456 32.44 -19.90 -1.66
N MET A 457 32.49 -18.68 -1.12
CA MET A 457 33.71 -18.19 -0.45
C MET A 457 34.06 -19.07 0.77
N LEU A 458 33.05 -19.41 1.59
CA LEU A 458 33.27 -20.30 2.74
C LEU A 458 33.70 -21.71 2.34
N ILE A 459 33.08 -22.27 1.28
CA ILE A 459 33.50 -23.58 0.74
C ILE A 459 34.96 -23.58 0.26
N LYS A 460 35.40 -22.52 -0.43
CA LYS A 460 36.78 -22.36 -0.87
C LYS A 460 37.74 -22.27 0.32
N GLN A 461 37.42 -21.47 1.33
CA GLN A 461 38.21 -21.32 2.56
C GLN A 461 38.35 -22.66 3.31
N GLN A 462 37.24 -23.41 3.45
CA GLN A 462 37.25 -24.71 4.11
C GLN A 462 38.15 -25.74 3.38
N LYS A 463 38.17 -25.71 2.04
CA LYS A 463 39.02 -26.58 1.25
C LYS A 463 40.50 -26.22 1.41
N ALA A 464 40.83 -24.94 1.42
CA ALA A 464 42.21 -24.48 1.63
C ALA A 464 42.76 -24.92 3.01
N THR A 465 41.97 -24.74 4.08
CA THR A 465 42.36 -25.15 5.45
C THR A 465 42.50 -26.66 5.63
N LYS A 466 41.92 -27.50 4.77
CA LYS A 466 42.08 -28.97 4.82
C LYS A 466 43.24 -29.49 3.99
N ALA A 467 43.79 -28.63 3.14
CA ALA A 467 44.95 -28.97 2.29
C ALA A 467 46.30 -28.64 2.94
N ASP A 468 46.29 -27.76 3.94
CA ASP A 468 47.38 -27.46 4.86
C ASP A 468 47.32 -28.41 6.08
#